data_56be40dc5290670d2eadc6647721a0b4
#
_entry.id   56be40dc5290670d2eadc6647721a0b4
#
_cell.length_a   1.000
_cell.length_b   1.000
_cell.length_c   1.000
_cell.angle_alpha   90.00
_cell.angle_beta   90.00
_cell.angle_gamma   90.00
#
_symmetry.space_group_name_H-M   'P 1'
#
loop_
_entity.id
_entity.type
_entity.pdbx_description
1 polymer ?
#
loop_
_entity_poly.entity_id
_entity_poly.type
_entity_poly.pdbx_seq_one_letter_code
_entity_poly.pdbx_strand_id
1 'polypeptide(L)'
;VGEYDILILSAKESGGLKEWLITNGYKIPEGAEEVLDPYIKSNLKFFVVKVNEKEKQKLNNNFLRPIQISFNSAKFMLPIRLGMANADGDQDLIVYAFTRKGRIESTNYRNVEIASNKNIPLFVQKNFGAFYGNLFTNQWKKEDESVAFLEYAWDVSPQNYYHCDPCIATAPSEQDLVQSGVWWLAGKDWSDYSDVDNDLPDNGSKNVHFTRLHFRYNRKSFAQDLMFQVTPNTETFQARYVITHPATGDFNCAAGKKYLQDLKSRRKKELVELTALTGTNINNWQDDASTQNDEETNVSAQYATLIPQVKAEAESKDQMPVSIMLFAAAMLGGAGLMRWKGLI
;
A
#
# COMPACT_ATOMS: atom_id res chain seq x y z
N VAL A 1 -3.09 11.59 -23.62
CA VAL A 1 -3.23 10.13 -23.75
C VAL A 1 -4.43 9.71 -22.91
N GLY A 2 -5.47 9.20 -23.58
CA GLY A 2 -6.74 9.00 -22.90
C GLY A 2 -7.29 10.30 -22.32
N GLU A 3 -7.73 10.25 -21.05
CA GLU A 3 -8.25 11.41 -20.30
C GLU A 3 -7.16 12.34 -19.75
N TYR A 4 -5.89 12.14 -20.12
CA TYR A 4 -4.78 12.91 -19.58
C TYR A 4 -4.06 13.75 -20.65
N ASP A 5 -3.86 15.01 -20.35
CA ASP A 5 -2.90 15.88 -21.01
C ASP A 5 -1.59 15.84 -20.21
N ILE A 6 -0.50 15.42 -20.87
CA ILE A 6 0.76 15.11 -20.20
C ILE A 6 1.87 16.00 -20.75
N LEU A 7 2.66 16.56 -19.84
CA LEU A 7 3.85 17.35 -20.16
C LEU A 7 5.05 16.87 -19.34
N ILE A 8 6.22 16.87 -19.95
CA ILE A 8 7.49 16.61 -19.27
C ILE A 8 8.28 17.91 -19.25
N LEU A 9 8.54 18.41 -18.05
CA LEU A 9 9.20 19.69 -17.84
C LEU A 9 10.56 19.52 -17.19
N SER A 10 11.45 20.48 -17.49
CA SER A 10 12.72 20.66 -16.82
C SER A 10 12.76 22.08 -16.29
N ALA A 11 13.19 22.27 -15.06
CA ALA A 11 13.28 23.58 -14.44
C ALA A 11 14.72 23.88 -14.00
N LYS A 12 15.09 25.16 -14.03
CA LYS A 12 16.36 25.64 -13.46
C LYS A 12 16.19 26.20 -12.06
N GLU A 13 14.97 26.66 -11.75
CA GLU A 13 14.61 27.27 -10.46
C GLU A 13 13.13 27.00 -10.15
N SER A 14 12.79 26.96 -8.87
CA SER A 14 11.43 26.63 -8.41
C SER A 14 10.42 27.74 -8.68
N GLY A 15 10.84 29.00 -8.56
CA GLY A 15 9.97 30.16 -8.84
C GLY A 15 9.51 30.19 -10.28
N GLY A 16 10.42 30.00 -11.24
CA GLY A 16 10.08 29.96 -12.66
C GLY A 16 9.17 28.78 -13.03
N LEU A 17 9.37 27.61 -12.42
CA LEU A 17 8.47 26.48 -12.62
C LEU A 17 7.08 26.76 -12.07
N LYS A 18 6.99 27.33 -10.88
CA LYS A 18 5.70 27.69 -10.26
C LYS A 18 4.94 28.72 -11.11
N GLU A 19 5.61 29.79 -11.53
CA GLU A 19 5.02 30.83 -12.38
C GLU A 19 4.51 30.27 -13.70
N TRP A 20 5.31 29.40 -14.33
CA TRP A 20 4.89 28.73 -15.57
C TRP A 20 3.65 27.87 -15.36
N LEU A 21 3.61 27.07 -14.28
CA LEU A 21 2.46 26.22 -13.96
C LEU A 21 1.19 27.06 -13.74
N ILE A 22 1.28 28.14 -12.96
CA ILE A 22 0.14 29.05 -12.70
C ILE A 22 -0.35 29.69 -14.01
N THR A 23 0.56 30.19 -14.83
CA THR A 23 0.25 30.83 -16.12
C THR A 23 -0.45 29.87 -17.08
N ASN A 24 -0.14 28.57 -17.00
CA ASN A 24 -0.77 27.51 -17.79
C ASN A 24 -2.01 26.89 -17.12
N GLY A 25 -2.56 27.55 -16.10
CA GLY A 25 -3.82 27.19 -15.47
C GLY A 25 -3.75 26.03 -14.48
N TYR A 26 -2.56 25.74 -13.95
CA TYR A 26 -2.39 24.75 -12.88
C TYR A 26 -2.53 25.44 -11.51
N LYS A 27 -3.19 24.76 -10.60
CA LYS A 27 -3.29 25.21 -9.20
C LYS A 27 -2.11 24.64 -8.41
N ILE A 28 -1.33 25.54 -7.83
CA ILE A 28 -0.15 25.19 -7.05
C ILE A 28 -0.41 25.58 -5.59
N PRO A 29 -0.23 24.66 -4.63
CA PRO A 29 -0.42 24.96 -3.22
C PRO A 29 0.61 25.97 -2.72
N GLU A 30 0.27 26.68 -1.65
CA GLU A 30 1.22 27.52 -0.94
C GLU A 30 2.38 26.69 -0.38
N GLY A 31 3.61 27.21 -0.46
CA GLY A 31 4.82 26.47 -0.02
C GLY A 31 5.29 25.39 -0.99
N ALA A 32 4.70 25.25 -2.19
CA ALA A 32 5.17 24.27 -3.17
C ALA A 32 6.61 24.48 -3.63
N GLU A 33 7.13 25.72 -3.59
CA GLU A 33 8.49 26.05 -3.98
C GLU A 33 9.52 25.28 -3.11
N GLU A 34 9.31 25.26 -1.80
CA GLU A 34 10.19 24.53 -0.86
C GLU A 34 10.25 23.03 -1.16
N VAL A 35 9.11 22.49 -1.59
CA VAL A 35 8.99 21.06 -1.93
C VAL A 35 9.62 20.75 -3.29
N LEU A 36 9.53 21.68 -4.27
CA LEU A 36 10.09 21.52 -5.61
C LEU A 36 11.61 21.68 -5.66
N ASP A 37 12.16 22.55 -4.82
CA ASP A 37 13.57 22.94 -4.80
C ASP A 37 14.55 21.74 -4.77
N PRO A 38 14.39 20.73 -3.89
CA PRO A 38 15.30 19.57 -3.86
C PRO A 38 15.34 18.77 -5.16
N TYR A 39 14.21 18.68 -5.85
CA TYR A 39 14.09 17.98 -7.12
C TYR A 39 14.78 18.75 -8.25
N ILE A 40 14.61 20.06 -8.27
CA ILE A 40 15.27 20.93 -9.26
C ILE A 40 16.78 20.93 -9.05
N LYS A 41 17.25 21.07 -7.82
CA LYS A 41 18.68 20.97 -7.47
C LYS A 41 19.29 19.62 -7.85
N SER A 42 18.49 18.56 -7.82
CA SER A 42 18.87 17.22 -8.27
C SER A 42 18.73 17.02 -9.79
N ASN A 43 18.37 18.06 -10.54
CA ASN A 43 18.14 18.04 -11.98
C ASN A 43 17.09 17.01 -12.44
N LEU A 44 16.05 16.80 -11.62
CA LEU A 44 14.96 15.90 -11.97
C LEU A 44 14.04 16.53 -12.99
N LYS A 45 13.39 15.70 -13.78
CA LYS A 45 12.33 16.10 -14.70
C LYS A 45 10.98 16.00 -14.00
N PHE A 46 10.05 16.88 -14.37
CA PHE A 46 8.70 16.91 -13.81
C PHE A 46 7.72 16.35 -14.83
N PHE A 47 7.02 15.33 -14.41
CA PHE A 47 5.91 14.75 -15.15
C PHE A 47 4.62 15.42 -14.69
N VAL A 48 4.05 16.28 -15.53
CA VAL A 48 2.88 17.08 -15.21
C VAL A 48 1.68 16.51 -15.94
N VAL A 49 0.62 16.21 -15.19
CA VAL A 49 -0.61 15.62 -15.72
C VAL A 49 -1.79 16.52 -15.42
N LYS A 50 -2.63 16.75 -16.42
CA LYS A 50 -3.91 17.44 -16.29
C LYS A 50 -5.02 16.55 -16.82
N VAL A 51 -6.10 16.42 -16.04
CA VAL A 51 -7.28 15.67 -16.50
C VAL A 51 -8.02 16.48 -17.55
N ASN A 52 -8.26 15.88 -18.70
CA ASN A 52 -9.09 16.41 -19.75
C ASN A 52 -10.55 16.00 -19.51
N GLU A 53 -11.35 16.90 -18.99
CA GLU A 53 -12.74 16.62 -18.61
C GLU A 53 -13.60 16.11 -19.77
N LYS A 54 -13.33 16.56 -21.00
CA LYS A 54 -14.07 16.10 -22.19
C LYS A 54 -13.78 14.62 -22.50
N GLU A 55 -12.54 14.20 -22.35
CA GLU A 55 -12.15 12.82 -22.56
C GLU A 55 -12.57 11.93 -21.38
N LYS A 56 -12.51 12.44 -20.14
CA LYS A 56 -13.00 11.75 -18.95
C LYS A 56 -14.49 11.41 -19.05
N GLN A 57 -15.31 12.34 -19.54
CA GLN A 57 -16.76 12.13 -19.71
C GLN A 57 -17.09 10.98 -20.67
N LYS A 58 -16.18 10.63 -21.60
CA LYS A 58 -16.37 9.51 -22.52
C LYS A 58 -16.17 8.14 -21.87
N LEU A 59 -15.56 8.07 -20.68
CA LEU A 59 -15.24 6.82 -20.01
C LEU A 59 -16.44 6.12 -19.37
N ASN A 60 -17.59 6.73 -19.28
CA ASN A 60 -18.81 6.21 -18.65
C ASN A 60 -18.61 5.70 -17.20
N ASN A 61 -17.53 6.11 -16.54
CA ASN A 61 -17.22 5.80 -15.16
C ASN A 61 -16.64 7.03 -14.44
N ASN A 62 -16.67 7.02 -13.12
CA ASN A 62 -16.16 8.11 -12.28
C ASN A 62 -14.68 7.95 -11.92
N PHE A 63 -14.00 6.89 -12.39
CA PHE A 63 -12.62 6.60 -12.07
C PHE A 63 -11.70 7.02 -13.21
N LEU A 64 -10.55 7.55 -12.84
CA LEU A 64 -9.45 7.80 -13.75
C LEU A 64 -8.66 6.49 -13.97
N ARG A 65 -8.20 6.27 -15.19
CA ARG A 65 -7.36 5.10 -15.48
C ARG A 65 -5.99 5.26 -14.83
N PRO A 66 -5.37 4.14 -14.39
CA PRO A 66 -4.00 4.20 -13.87
C PRO A 66 -3.02 4.64 -14.95
N ILE A 67 -1.98 5.36 -14.50
CA ILE A 67 -0.91 5.85 -15.37
C ILE A 67 0.27 4.89 -15.26
N GLN A 68 0.78 4.42 -16.39
CA GLN A 68 2.02 3.65 -16.46
C GLN A 68 3.15 4.54 -16.97
N ILE A 69 4.25 4.58 -16.23
CA ILE A 69 5.45 5.35 -16.58
C ILE A 69 6.64 4.41 -16.56
N SER A 70 7.44 4.41 -17.63
CA SER A 70 8.68 3.64 -17.71
C SER A 70 9.86 4.59 -17.92
N PHE A 71 10.90 4.46 -17.11
CA PHE A 71 12.11 5.27 -17.21
C PHE A 71 13.30 4.56 -16.59
N ASN A 72 14.51 4.93 -17.02
CA ASN A 72 15.76 4.50 -16.41
C ASN A 72 16.17 5.46 -15.31
N SER A 73 16.62 4.93 -14.18
CA SER A 73 17.13 5.72 -13.07
C SER A 73 18.23 5.00 -12.34
N ALA A 74 19.29 5.72 -11.98
CA ALA A 74 20.33 5.21 -11.11
C ALA A 74 19.87 5.12 -9.62
N LYS A 75 18.72 5.73 -9.29
CA LYS A 75 18.16 5.73 -7.95
C LYS A 75 16.79 5.05 -7.98
N PHE A 76 16.60 4.06 -7.14
CA PHE A 76 15.29 3.50 -6.88
C PHE A 76 14.60 4.35 -5.81
N MET A 77 13.90 5.38 -6.26
CA MET A 77 13.32 6.43 -5.42
C MET A 77 11.86 6.66 -5.77
N LEU A 78 11.03 6.92 -4.76
CA LEU A 78 9.67 7.38 -4.91
C LEU A 78 9.51 8.76 -4.25
N PRO A 79 9.22 9.82 -5.02
CA PRO A 79 9.07 11.18 -4.50
C PRO A 79 7.73 11.32 -3.77
N ILE A 80 7.75 11.41 -2.45
CA ILE A 80 6.56 11.57 -1.61
C ILE A 80 6.33 13.00 -1.13
N ARG A 81 7.37 13.85 -1.14
CA ARG A 81 7.27 15.25 -0.67
C ARG A 81 6.24 16.07 -1.42
N LEU A 82 6.09 15.83 -2.72
CA LEU A 82 5.08 16.54 -3.53
C LEU A 82 3.65 16.25 -3.04
N GLY A 83 3.38 15.02 -2.62
CA GLY A 83 2.11 14.65 -2.00
C GLY A 83 1.84 15.42 -0.71
N MET A 84 2.88 15.64 0.10
CA MET A 84 2.77 16.38 1.36
C MET A 84 2.44 17.88 1.17
N ALA A 85 2.71 18.45 0.01
CA ALA A 85 2.37 19.85 -0.27
C ALA A 85 0.85 20.09 -0.26
N ASN A 86 0.06 19.08 -0.66
CA ASN A 86 -1.39 19.12 -0.72
C ASN A 86 -2.08 18.36 0.42
N ALA A 87 -1.30 17.71 1.30
CA ALA A 87 -1.85 16.89 2.35
C ALA A 87 -2.35 17.72 3.51
N ASP A 88 -3.56 17.39 3.97
CA ASP A 88 -4.09 17.86 5.23
C ASP A 88 -4.01 16.69 6.24
N GLY A 89 -2.82 16.57 6.89
CA GLY A 89 -2.52 15.52 7.85
C GLY A 89 -1.77 14.32 7.27
N ASP A 90 -2.00 13.15 7.89
CA ASP A 90 -1.33 11.90 7.53
C ASP A 90 -1.86 11.32 6.22
N GLN A 91 -0.95 10.77 5.41
CA GLN A 91 -1.29 10.09 4.16
C GLN A 91 -0.81 8.64 4.19
N ASP A 92 -1.67 7.73 3.75
CA ASP A 92 -1.28 6.34 3.54
C ASP A 92 -0.80 6.12 2.10
N LEU A 93 0.32 5.42 1.97
CA LEU A 93 0.89 5.00 0.71
C LEU A 93 1.21 3.51 0.75
N ILE A 94 0.63 2.76 -0.17
CA ILE A 94 0.94 1.35 -0.34
C ILE A 94 1.80 1.20 -1.59
N VAL A 95 2.99 0.65 -1.41
CA VAL A 95 3.94 0.36 -2.48
C VAL A 95 3.91 -1.12 -2.79
N TYR A 96 3.56 -1.46 -4.03
CA TYR A 96 3.68 -2.79 -4.57
C TYR A 96 4.91 -2.83 -5.48
N ALA A 97 5.84 -3.75 -5.22
CA ALA A 97 7.04 -3.88 -6.02
C ALA A 97 7.24 -5.32 -6.50
N PHE A 98 7.61 -5.45 -7.76
CA PHE A 98 8.03 -6.71 -8.35
C PHE A 98 9.51 -6.63 -8.70
N THR A 99 10.27 -7.66 -8.35
CA THR A 99 11.70 -7.76 -8.58
C THR A 99 12.10 -9.15 -9.03
N ARG A 100 13.31 -9.30 -9.59
CA ARG A 100 13.84 -10.60 -10.00
C ARG A 100 14.59 -11.36 -8.91
N LYS A 101 15.07 -10.68 -7.86
CA LYS A 101 16.08 -11.26 -6.94
C LYS A 101 15.56 -11.50 -5.53
N GLY A 102 14.63 -10.71 -5.05
CA GLY A 102 14.12 -10.79 -3.70
C GLY A 102 13.34 -9.53 -3.33
N ARG A 103 12.97 -9.36 -2.07
CA ARG A 103 12.12 -8.26 -1.64
C ARG A 103 12.82 -6.90 -1.71
N ILE A 104 12.04 -5.84 -1.86
CA ILE A 104 12.55 -4.49 -1.68
C ILE A 104 12.52 -4.09 -0.21
N GLU A 105 13.45 -3.21 0.16
CA GLU A 105 13.50 -2.57 1.47
C GLU A 105 13.77 -1.09 1.31
N SER A 106 13.21 -0.27 2.22
CA SER A 106 13.60 1.14 2.32
C SER A 106 15.02 1.24 2.85
N THR A 107 15.82 2.17 2.27
CA THR A 107 17.21 2.39 2.71
C THR A 107 17.36 3.57 3.65
N ASN A 108 16.37 4.44 3.71
CA ASN A 108 16.42 5.66 4.53
C ASN A 108 15.33 5.71 5.62
N TYR A 109 14.48 4.69 5.69
CA TYR A 109 13.53 4.47 6.77
C TYR A 109 13.61 3.01 7.23
N ARG A 110 13.36 2.79 8.52
CA ARG A 110 13.44 1.47 9.13
C ARG A 110 12.33 0.57 8.57
N ASN A 111 12.69 -0.66 8.18
CA ASN A 111 11.74 -1.66 7.73
C ASN A 111 11.28 -2.50 8.93
N VAL A 112 9.99 -2.62 9.13
CA VAL A 112 9.37 -3.34 10.25
C VAL A 112 8.27 -4.25 9.72
N GLU A 113 8.26 -5.50 10.12
CA GLU A 113 7.14 -6.39 9.85
C GLU A 113 5.93 -5.97 10.68
N ILE A 114 4.77 -5.82 10.04
CA ILE A 114 3.55 -5.57 10.79
C ILE A 114 3.21 -6.78 11.67
N ALA A 115 2.65 -6.56 12.86
CA ALA A 115 2.30 -7.65 13.75
C ALA A 115 1.40 -8.66 13.03
N SER A 116 1.79 -9.93 13.09
CA SER A 116 1.18 -11.01 12.33
C SER A 116 1.07 -12.29 13.18
N ASN A 117 0.41 -13.33 12.66
CA ASN A 117 0.26 -14.64 13.29
C ASN A 117 -0.41 -14.58 14.69
N LYS A 118 -1.35 -13.68 14.87
CA LYS A 118 -2.06 -13.46 16.12
C LYS A 118 -3.47 -14.03 16.08
N ASN A 119 -3.88 -14.63 17.20
CA ASN A 119 -5.26 -15.06 17.36
C ASN A 119 -6.13 -13.87 17.76
N ILE A 120 -7.19 -13.64 17.01
CA ILE A 120 -8.12 -12.53 17.23
C ILE A 120 -9.55 -13.03 17.38
N PRO A 121 -10.44 -12.29 18.06
CA PRO A 121 -11.82 -12.70 18.27
C PRO A 121 -12.60 -12.86 16.95
N LEU A 122 -13.54 -13.78 16.95
CA LEU A 122 -14.38 -14.09 15.78
C LEU A 122 -15.12 -12.85 15.22
N PHE A 123 -15.59 -11.95 16.07
CA PHE A 123 -16.33 -10.76 15.65
C PHE A 123 -15.51 -9.82 14.76
N VAL A 124 -14.17 -9.86 14.85
CA VAL A 124 -13.27 -9.04 14.02
C VAL A 124 -13.44 -9.36 12.53
N GLN A 125 -13.85 -10.57 12.17
CA GLN A 125 -14.08 -10.96 10.78
C GLN A 125 -15.01 -10.00 10.03
N LYS A 126 -16.05 -9.51 10.68
CA LYS A 126 -17.03 -8.59 10.08
C LYS A 126 -16.54 -7.16 9.96
N ASN A 127 -15.56 -6.79 10.78
CA ASN A 127 -15.06 -5.44 10.91
C ASN A 127 -13.53 -5.38 10.71
N PHE A 128 -13.01 -6.25 9.86
CA PHE A 128 -11.57 -6.40 9.66
C PHE A 128 -10.88 -5.09 9.26
N GLY A 129 -11.53 -4.28 8.41
CA GLY A 129 -10.98 -2.98 8.00
C GLY A 129 -10.73 -2.03 9.17
N ALA A 130 -11.69 -1.93 10.10
CA ALA A 130 -11.54 -1.11 11.31
C ALA A 130 -10.47 -1.68 12.26
N PHE A 131 -10.44 -3.00 12.43
CA PHE A 131 -9.39 -3.68 13.21
C PHE A 131 -8.01 -3.36 12.63
N TYR A 132 -7.82 -3.55 11.34
CA TYR A 132 -6.54 -3.34 10.69
C TYR A 132 -6.09 -1.88 10.74
N GLY A 133 -6.99 -0.93 10.53
CA GLY A 133 -6.71 0.50 10.67
C GLY A 133 -6.25 0.90 12.07
N ASN A 134 -6.89 0.36 13.11
CA ASN A 134 -6.50 0.59 14.51
C ASN A 134 -5.15 -0.07 14.83
N LEU A 135 -4.93 -1.31 14.39
CA LEU A 135 -3.66 -2.02 14.54
C LEU A 135 -2.52 -1.24 13.88
N PHE A 136 -2.71 -0.84 12.62
CA PHE A 136 -1.71 -0.08 11.88
C PHE A 136 -1.38 1.23 12.61
N THR A 137 -2.39 1.98 13.01
CA THR A 137 -2.22 3.26 13.72
C THR A 137 -1.49 3.08 15.06
N ASN A 138 -1.83 2.03 15.81
CA ASN A 138 -1.18 1.75 17.09
C ASN A 138 0.29 1.36 16.90
N GLN A 139 0.60 0.52 15.92
CA GLN A 139 1.98 0.13 15.63
C GLN A 139 2.79 1.30 15.06
N TRP A 140 2.23 2.07 14.13
CA TRP A 140 2.87 3.25 13.57
C TRP A 140 3.30 4.24 14.68
N LYS A 141 2.43 4.49 15.67
CA LYS A 141 2.77 5.32 16.83
C LYS A 141 3.87 4.71 17.70
N LYS A 142 3.85 3.38 17.91
CA LYS A 142 4.89 2.68 18.69
C LYS A 142 6.25 2.67 18.01
N GLU A 143 6.28 2.83 16.69
CA GLU A 143 7.48 2.85 15.87
C GLU A 143 7.93 4.28 15.50
N ASP A 144 7.55 5.27 16.32
CA ASP A 144 7.92 6.69 16.17
C ASP A 144 7.47 7.31 14.83
N GLU A 145 6.36 6.81 14.28
CA GLU A 145 5.70 7.37 13.10
C GLU A 145 6.56 7.46 11.83
N SER A 146 7.70 6.77 11.78
CA SER A 146 8.69 6.92 10.71
C SER A 146 9.28 5.59 10.23
N VAL A 147 8.42 4.68 9.79
CA VAL A 147 8.80 3.33 9.36
C VAL A 147 8.10 2.90 8.07
N ALA A 148 8.76 1.96 7.38
CA ALA A 148 8.17 1.18 6.30
C ALA A 148 7.64 -0.14 6.87
N PHE A 149 6.32 -0.34 6.89
CA PHE A 149 5.76 -1.61 7.30
C PHE A 149 5.77 -2.61 6.15
N LEU A 150 6.40 -3.75 6.37
CA LEU A 150 6.27 -4.91 5.50
C LEU A 150 4.95 -5.61 5.82
N GLU A 151 4.07 -5.72 4.84
CA GLU A 151 2.79 -6.42 4.95
C GLU A 151 2.76 -7.73 4.18
N TYR A 152 3.56 -7.84 3.12
CA TYR A 152 3.65 -9.02 2.30
C TYR A 152 4.98 -9.10 1.56
N ALA A 153 5.59 -10.28 1.53
CA ALA A 153 6.74 -10.62 0.69
C ALA A 153 6.61 -12.08 0.26
N TRP A 154 6.60 -12.35 -1.05
CA TRP A 154 6.39 -13.70 -1.57
C TRP A 154 7.02 -13.90 -2.94
N ASP A 155 7.45 -15.14 -3.22
CA ASP A 155 7.79 -15.56 -4.57
C ASP A 155 6.49 -15.86 -5.33
N VAL A 156 6.17 -15.02 -6.32
CA VAL A 156 4.99 -15.15 -7.19
C VAL A 156 5.37 -15.58 -8.59
N SER A 157 6.55 -16.17 -8.76
CA SER A 157 7.04 -16.66 -10.03
C SER A 157 6.08 -17.69 -10.62
N PRO A 158 5.70 -17.62 -11.89
CA PRO A 158 4.72 -18.52 -12.49
C PRO A 158 5.07 -20.01 -12.35
N GLN A 159 6.37 -20.34 -12.37
CA GLN A 159 6.86 -21.71 -12.25
C GLN A 159 6.92 -22.24 -10.82
N ASN A 160 6.98 -21.36 -9.82
CA ASN A 160 7.19 -21.71 -8.41
C ASN A 160 5.94 -21.50 -7.56
N TYR A 161 4.80 -21.26 -8.22
CA TYR A 161 3.61 -20.96 -7.47
C TYR A 161 3.14 -22.19 -6.68
N TYR A 162 3.32 -22.13 -5.39
CA TYR A 162 2.72 -23.05 -4.42
C TYR A 162 1.48 -22.37 -3.82
N HIS A 163 0.44 -23.16 -3.64
CA HIS A 163 -0.73 -22.69 -2.91
C HIS A 163 -0.32 -22.20 -1.53
N CYS A 164 -0.53 -20.92 -1.27
CA CYS A 164 -0.36 -20.41 0.09
C CYS A 164 -1.50 -20.93 0.97
N ASP A 165 -1.21 -21.26 2.22
CA ASP A 165 -2.20 -21.64 3.21
C ASP A 165 -2.27 -20.58 4.32
N PRO A 166 -3.38 -19.91 4.52
CA PRO A 166 -4.66 -20.01 3.79
C PRO A 166 -4.76 -18.96 2.66
N CYS A 167 -4.80 -19.38 1.41
CA CYS A 167 -5.10 -18.49 0.30
C CYS A 167 -6.59 -18.49 -0.02
N ILE A 168 -7.18 -17.32 -0.04
CA ILE A 168 -8.57 -17.10 -0.45
C ILE A 168 -8.70 -16.59 -1.89
N ALA A 169 -7.58 -16.35 -2.56
CA ALA A 169 -7.51 -15.91 -3.94
C ALA A 169 -6.49 -16.76 -4.72
N THR A 170 -6.72 -16.87 -6.02
CA THR A 170 -5.74 -17.47 -6.92
C THR A 170 -4.50 -16.58 -7.06
N ALA A 171 -3.35 -17.20 -7.34
CA ALA A 171 -2.16 -16.46 -7.72
C ALA A 171 -2.39 -15.59 -8.94
N PRO A 172 -1.63 -14.50 -9.06
CA PRO A 172 -1.58 -13.76 -10.31
C PRO A 172 -1.08 -14.68 -11.43
N SER A 173 -1.78 -14.66 -12.55
CA SER A 173 -1.33 -15.34 -13.76
C SER A 173 -0.11 -14.61 -14.35
N GLU A 174 0.63 -15.27 -15.24
CA GLU A 174 1.72 -14.62 -15.98
C GLU A 174 1.23 -13.36 -16.70
N GLN A 175 0.02 -13.40 -17.25
CA GLN A 175 -0.60 -12.26 -17.91
C GLN A 175 -0.90 -11.10 -16.93
N ASP A 176 -1.39 -11.39 -15.73
CA ASP A 176 -1.63 -10.37 -14.70
C ASP A 176 -0.32 -9.70 -14.28
N LEU A 177 0.74 -10.47 -14.12
CA LEU A 177 2.07 -9.96 -13.79
C LEU A 177 2.62 -9.05 -14.92
N VAL A 178 2.51 -9.47 -16.17
CA VAL A 178 2.92 -8.65 -17.34
C VAL A 178 2.12 -7.35 -17.41
N GLN A 179 0.81 -7.40 -17.20
CA GLN A 179 -0.05 -6.20 -17.14
C GLN A 179 0.31 -5.27 -15.99
N SER A 180 0.79 -5.84 -14.89
CA SER A 180 1.28 -5.08 -13.73
C SER A 180 2.69 -4.49 -13.93
N GLY A 181 3.31 -4.67 -15.08
CA GLY A 181 4.61 -4.09 -15.42
C GLY A 181 5.79 -5.05 -15.26
N VAL A 182 5.56 -6.34 -15.03
CA VAL A 182 6.60 -7.37 -14.96
C VAL A 182 7.01 -7.77 -16.40
N TRP A 183 7.65 -6.84 -17.08
CA TRP A 183 7.95 -6.91 -18.51
C TRP A 183 8.87 -8.08 -18.91
N TRP A 184 9.75 -8.52 -18.02
CA TRP A 184 10.68 -9.62 -18.28
C TRP A 184 10.01 -11.00 -18.43
N LEU A 185 8.75 -11.15 -18.05
CA LEU A 185 7.97 -12.35 -18.34
C LEU A 185 7.45 -12.39 -19.77
N ALA A 186 7.30 -11.24 -20.39
CA ALA A 186 6.74 -11.14 -21.75
C ALA A 186 7.72 -11.62 -22.85
N GLY A 187 8.92 -12.06 -22.49
CA GLY A 187 9.95 -12.44 -23.46
C GLY A 187 10.43 -11.27 -24.33
N LYS A 188 10.15 -10.05 -23.93
CA LYS A 188 10.58 -8.83 -24.58
C LYS A 188 11.75 -8.24 -23.81
N ASP A 189 12.77 -7.88 -24.55
CA ASP A 189 13.88 -7.12 -23.99
C ASP A 189 13.41 -5.72 -23.58
N TRP A 190 14.00 -5.20 -22.51
CA TRP A 190 13.79 -3.80 -22.13
C TRP A 190 14.17 -2.84 -23.27
N SER A 191 15.07 -3.24 -24.16
CA SER A 191 15.43 -2.52 -25.38
C SER A 191 14.22 -2.20 -26.26
N ASP A 192 13.16 -2.99 -26.22
CA ASP A 192 11.90 -2.68 -26.92
C ASP A 192 11.20 -1.44 -26.33
N TYR A 193 11.64 -0.96 -25.17
CA TYR A 193 11.07 0.17 -24.45
C TYR A 193 12.04 1.33 -24.21
N SER A 194 13.33 1.14 -24.50
CA SER A 194 14.35 2.18 -24.34
C SER A 194 15.42 2.07 -25.41
N ASP A 195 15.78 3.20 -26.02
CA ASP A 195 16.93 3.32 -26.93
C ASP A 195 18.29 3.33 -26.19
N VAL A 196 18.32 2.86 -24.92
CA VAL A 196 19.50 2.85 -24.08
C VAL A 196 20.13 1.46 -24.14
N ASP A 197 21.42 1.39 -24.50
CA ASP A 197 22.24 0.20 -24.39
C ASP A 197 22.13 -0.41 -22.99
N ASN A 198 21.49 -1.56 -22.90
CA ASN A 198 21.25 -2.24 -21.62
C ASN A 198 22.29 -3.34 -21.43
N ASP A 199 23.27 -3.04 -20.60
CA ASP A 199 24.20 -4.02 -20.01
C ASP A 199 23.55 -4.90 -18.92
N LEU A 200 22.23 -4.93 -18.83
CA LEU A 200 21.55 -5.89 -17.95
C LEU A 200 21.26 -7.16 -18.72
N PRO A 201 22.07 -8.21 -18.53
CA PRO A 201 21.83 -9.47 -19.21
C PRO A 201 20.45 -9.99 -18.81
N ASP A 202 19.55 -10.11 -19.77
CA ASP A 202 18.37 -10.94 -19.60
C ASP A 202 18.87 -12.39 -19.53
N ASN A 203 18.98 -12.90 -18.31
CA ASN A 203 19.38 -14.29 -18.08
C ASN A 203 18.21 -15.27 -18.26
N GLY A 204 17.10 -14.82 -18.87
CA GLY A 204 15.90 -15.63 -19.06
C GLY A 204 15.20 -16.03 -17.75
N SER A 205 15.53 -15.37 -16.65
CA SER A 205 14.91 -15.65 -15.36
C SER A 205 13.44 -15.24 -15.34
N LYS A 206 12.57 -16.19 -15.05
CA LYS A 206 11.13 -15.95 -14.82
C LYS A 206 10.82 -15.67 -13.35
N ASN A 207 11.82 -15.42 -12.53
CA ASN A 207 11.61 -15.15 -11.11
C ASN A 207 10.89 -13.82 -10.89
N VAL A 208 9.92 -13.83 -10.00
CA VAL A 208 9.14 -12.65 -9.61
C VAL A 208 8.92 -12.67 -8.11
N HIS A 209 9.59 -11.77 -7.41
CA HIS A 209 9.37 -11.53 -5.99
C HIS A 209 8.46 -10.32 -5.83
N PHE A 210 7.38 -10.50 -5.13
CA PHE A 210 6.42 -9.45 -4.82
C PHE A 210 6.63 -8.94 -3.39
N THR A 211 6.68 -7.63 -3.23
CA THR A 211 6.78 -6.98 -1.93
C THR A 211 5.68 -5.93 -1.81
N ARG A 212 4.97 -5.94 -0.68
CA ARG A 212 4.02 -4.89 -0.30
C ARG A 212 4.55 -4.18 0.94
N LEU A 213 4.82 -2.88 0.79
CA LEU A 213 5.17 -1.99 1.87
C LEU A 213 4.06 -0.97 2.10
N HIS A 214 3.76 -0.68 3.35
CA HIS A 214 2.79 0.34 3.74
C HIS A 214 3.49 1.44 4.54
N PHE A 215 3.29 2.67 4.11
CA PHE A 215 3.81 3.89 4.74
C PHE A 215 2.64 4.76 5.15
N ARG A 216 2.70 5.32 6.35
CA ARG A 216 1.89 6.48 6.72
C ARG A 216 2.84 7.64 6.96
N TYR A 217 2.70 8.71 6.19
CA TYR A 217 3.66 9.80 6.18
C TYR A 217 3.00 11.16 6.28
N ASN A 218 3.71 12.09 6.86
CA ASN A 218 3.38 13.50 6.94
C ASN A 218 4.67 14.32 6.93
N ARG A 219 4.54 15.67 6.92
CA ARG A 219 5.72 16.56 6.89
C ARG A 219 6.66 16.40 8.08
N LYS A 220 6.15 15.96 9.24
CA LYS A 220 6.93 15.82 10.47
C LYS A 220 7.71 14.50 10.50
N SER A 221 7.06 13.40 10.15
CA SER A 221 7.62 12.05 10.27
C SER A 221 8.47 11.62 9.07
N PHE A 222 8.24 12.20 7.88
CA PHE A 222 8.96 11.86 6.67
C PHE A 222 9.60 13.09 6.01
N ALA A 223 10.80 13.44 6.43
CA ALA A 223 11.52 14.61 5.88
C ALA A 223 12.11 14.37 4.48
N GLN A 224 12.25 13.12 4.05
CA GLN A 224 12.89 12.73 2.79
C GLN A 224 11.97 11.87 1.95
N ASP A 225 12.26 11.82 0.65
CA ASP A 225 11.62 10.88 -0.26
C ASP A 225 11.99 9.44 0.09
N LEU A 226 11.17 8.49 -0.35
CA LEU A 226 11.44 7.07 -0.14
C LEU A 226 12.56 6.61 -1.07
N MET A 227 13.58 6.02 -0.48
CA MET A 227 14.67 5.36 -1.19
C MET A 227 14.58 3.87 -0.96
N PHE A 228 14.75 3.08 -2.00
CA PHE A 228 14.66 1.63 -1.95
C PHE A 228 15.92 0.95 -2.47
N GLN A 229 16.05 -0.29 -2.08
CA GLN A 229 16.99 -1.25 -2.67
C GLN A 229 16.32 -2.60 -2.86
N VAL A 230 16.76 -3.33 -3.86
CA VAL A 230 16.44 -4.75 -4.02
C VAL A 230 17.43 -5.55 -3.17
N THR A 231 16.91 -6.35 -2.25
CA THR A 231 17.73 -7.21 -1.40
C THR A 231 17.74 -8.65 -1.94
N PRO A 232 18.72 -9.47 -1.59
CA PRO A 232 18.70 -10.91 -1.88
C PRO A 232 17.77 -11.69 -0.96
N ASN A 233 17.03 -11.01 -0.08
CA ASN A 233 16.14 -11.64 0.87
C ASN A 233 14.89 -12.19 0.16
N THR A 234 14.70 -13.50 0.21
CA THR A 234 13.57 -14.24 -0.35
C THR A 234 12.66 -14.83 0.71
N GLU A 235 12.85 -14.49 1.99
CA GLU A 235 11.97 -14.93 3.06
C GLU A 235 10.54 -14.48 2.82
N THR A 236 9.62 -15.42 2.99
CA THR A 236 8.20 -15.16 2.83
C THR A 236 7.62 -14.53 4.08
N PHE A 237 6.84 -13.49 3.88
CA PHE A 237 6.08 -12.83 4.94
C PHE A 237 4.67 -12.52 4.48
N GLN A 238 3.70 -12.76 5.35
CA GLN A 238 2.31 -12.39 5.14
C GLN A 238 1.70 -11.90 6.43
N ALA A 239 1.18 -10.68 6.43
CA ALA A 239 0.36 -10.17 7.52
C ALA A 239 -0.95 -10.98 7.59
N ARG A 240 -1.06 -11.86 8.58
CA ARG A 240 -2.23 -12.73 8.77
C ARG A 240 -2.67 -12.80 10.22
N TYR A 241 -3.95 -13.04 10.40
CA TYR A 241 -4.57 -13.15 11.72
C TYR A 241 -5.45 -14.38 11.76
N VAL A 242 -5.43 -15.10 12.88
CA VAL A 242 -6.13 -16.37 13.02
C VAL A 242 -7.44 -16.14 13.75
N ILE A 243 -8.54 -16.53 13.11
CA ILE A 243 -9.88 -16.53 13.68
C ILE A 243 -10.31 -17.98 13.85
N THR A 244 -10.67 -18.36 15.07
CA THR A 244 -11.10 -19.72 15.37
C THR A 244 -12.60 -19.77 15.62
N HIS A 245 -13.32 -20.54 14.79
CA HIS A 245 -14.74 -20.80 15.01
C HIS A 245 -14.91 -21.81 16.14
N PRO A 246 -15.86 -21.60 17.07
CA PRO A 246 -16.18 -22.59 18.08
C PRO A 246 -16.84 -23.81 17.45
N ALA A 247 -16.64 -24.98 18.05
CA ALA A 247 -17.40 -26.16 17.71
C ALA A 247 -18.87 -25.97 18.14
N THR A 248 -19.78 -26.56 17.39
CA THR A 248 -21.21 -26.61 17.70
C THR A 248 -21.59 -28.03 18.15
N GLY A 249 -22.59 -28.18 19.00
CA GLY A 249 -23.08 -29.49 19.44
C GLY A 249 -23.42 -29.55 20.93
N ASP A 250 -23.64 -30.77 21.45
CA ASP A 250 -23.90 -31.01 22.87
C ASP A 250 -22.59 -31.24 23.63
N PHE A 251 -22.35 -30.43 24.64
CA PHE A 251 -21.16 -30.43 25.48
C PHE A 251 -21.38 -31.01 26.87
N ASN A 252 -22.40 -31.86 27.08
CA ASN A 252 -22.75 -32.40 28.40
C ASN A 252 -21.73 -33.44 28.91
N CYS A 253 -20.91 -34.02 28.07
CA CYS A 253 -19.86 -34.96 28.48
C CYS A 253 -18.65 -34.24 29.12
N ALA A 254 -17.81 -34.97 29.82
CA ALA A 254 -16.62 -34.42 30.50
C ALA A 254 -15.67 -33.68 29.54
N ALA A 255 -15.45 -34.22 28.35
CA ALA A 255 -14.63 -33.58 27.31
C ALA A 255 -15.29 -32.28 26.79
N GLY A 256 -16.59 -32.27 26.61
CA GLY A 256 -17.35 -31.09 26.22
C GLY A 256 -17.28 -29.96 27.25
N LYS A 257 -17.44 -30.28 28.53
CA LYS A 257 -17.28 -29.32 29.63
C LYS A 257 -15.88 -28.73 29.68
N LYS A 258 -14.87 -29.56 29.49
CA LYS A 258 -13.47 -29.09 29.40
C LYS A 258 -13.27 -28.18 28.20
N TYR A 259 -13.80 -28.54 27.02
CA TYR A 259 -13.74 -27.69 25.82
C TYR A 259 -14.33 -26.31 26.06
N LEU A 260 -15.48 -26.18 26.73
CA LEU A 260 -16.09 -24.88 27.03
C LEU A 260 -15.22 -24.03 27.97
N GLN A 261 -14.55 -24.65 28.96
CA GLN A 261 -13.60 -23.94 29.81
C GLN A 261 -12.37 -23.46 29.03
N ASP A 262 -11.82 -24.32 28.16
CA ASP A 262 -10.69 -23.98 27.29
C ASP A 262 -11.07 -22.88 26.29
N LEU A 263 -12.29 -22.93 25.75
CA LEU A 263 -12.83 -21.92 24.85
C LEU A 263 -12.94 -20.54 25.56
N LYS A 264 -13.46 -20.51 26.77
CA LYS A 264 -13.55 -19.29 27.58
C LYS A 264 -12.16 -18.69 27.83
N SER A 265 -11.18 -19.53 28.18
CA SER A 265 -9.81 -19.10 28.39
C SER A 265 -9.17 -18.55 27.11
N ARG A 266 -9.40 -19.23 25.96
CA ARG A 266 -8.92 -18.78 24.65
C ARG A 266 -9.48 -17.42 24.28
N ARG A 267 -10.80 -17.23 24.36
CA ARG A 267 -11.46 -15.96 24.05
C ARG A 267 -10.93 -14.79 24.90
N LYS A 268 -10.67 -15.05 26.18
CA LYS A 268 -10.03 -14.05 27.03
C LYS A 268 -8.64 -13.67 26.51
N LYS A 269 -7.84 -14.64 26.09
CA LYS A 269 -6.52 -14.38 25.49
C LYS A 269 -6.63 -13.61 24.18
N GLU A 270 -7.58 -13.97 23.32
CA GLU A 270 -7.85 -13.28 22.06
C GLU A 270 -8.22 -11.80 22.28
N LEU A 271 -9.02 -11.50 23.32
CA LEU A 271 -9.36 -10.12 23.68
C LEU A 271 -8.16 -9.33 24.19
N VAL A 272 -7.30 -9.96 25.01
CA VAL A 272 -6.06 -9.33 25.48
C VAL A 272 -5.16 -9.01 24.30
N GLU A 273 -5.01 -9.96 23.35
CA GLU A 273 -4.22 -9.78 22.15
C GLU A 273 -4.79 -8.67 21.26
N LEU A 274 -6.11 -8.65 21.06
CA LEU A 274 -6.80 -7.59 20.31
C LEU A 274 -6.49 -6.20 20.89
N THR A 275 -6.58 -6.08 22.21
CA THR A 275 -6.27 -4.84 22.92
C THR A 275 -4.81 -4.42 22.74
N ALA A 276 -3.89 -5.36 22.83
CA ALA A 276 -2.46 -5.10 22.63
C ALA A 276 -2.14 -4.65 21.19
N LEU A 277 -2.82 -5.27 20.21
CA LEU A 277 -2.66 -4.95 18.79
C LEU A 277 -3.25 -3.57 18.45
N THR A 278 -4.44 -3.27 18.92
CA THR A 278 -5.19 -2.07 18.53
C THR A 278 -5.00 -0.87 19.46
N GLY A 279 -4.44 -1.08 20.66
CA GLY A 279 -4.32 -0.04 21.69
C GLY A 279 -5.64 0.33 22.37
N THR A 280 -6.72 -0.40 22.13
CA THR A 280 -8.03 -0.17 22.77
C THR A 280 -8.05 -0.71 24.20
N ASN A 281 -8.93 -0.15 25.06
CA ASN A 281 -9.04 -0.61 26.45
C ASN A 281 -9.75 -1.96 26.53
N ILE A 282 -9.16 -2.90 27.28
CA ILE A 282 -9.70 -4.25 27.46
C ILE A 282 -11.10 -4.24 28.11
N ASN A 283 -11.39 -3.26 28.96
CA ASN A 283 -12.69 -3.15 29.65
C ASN A 283 -13.84 -2.97 28.64
N ASN A 284 -13.59 -2.38 27.49
CA ASN A 284 -14.58 -2.22 26.43
C ASN A 284 -14.98 -3.56 25.76
N TRP A 285 -14.22 -4.63 26.05
CA TRP A 285 -14.38 -5.94 25.43
C TRP A 285 -14.78 -7.03 26.43
N GLN A 286 -14.72 -6.76 27.76
CA GLN A 286 -14.95 -7.78 28.78
C GLN A 286 -16.40 -8.21 28.90
N ASP A 287 -17.35 -7.28 28.76
CA ASP A 287 -18.78 -7.56 28.89
C ASP A 287 -19.26 -8.45 27.75
N ASP A 288 -18.65 -8.33 26.59
CA ASP A 288 -19.01 -9.07 25.38
C ASP A 288 -18.43 -10.48 25.34
N ALA A 289 -17.26 -10.66 25.96
CA ALA A 289 -16.69 -11.98 26.16
C ALA A 289 -17.54 -12.83 27.13
N SER A 290 -18.28 -12.22 28.05
CA SER A 290 -19.15 -12.91 28.98
C SER A 290 -20.46 -13.33 28.36
N THR A 291 -21.05 -12.53 27.47
CA THR A 291 -22.30 -12.82 26.74
C THR A 291 -22.14 -13.88 25.67
N GLN A 292 -20.92 -14.16 25.20
CA GLN A 292 -20.65 -15.26 24.26
C GLN A 292 -20.95 -16.66 24.82
N ASN A 293 -21.03 -16.81 26.13
CA ASN A 293 -21.21 -18.12 26.75
C ASN A 293 -22.65 -18.63 26.77
N ASP A 294 -23.64 -17.75 26.56
CA ASP A 294 -25.03 -18.08 26.82
C ASP A 294 -25.93 -18.18 25.59
N GLU A 295 -25.47 -17.75 24.38
CA GLU A 295 -26.30 -17.76 23.18
C GLU A 295 -25.57 -18.32 21.95
N GLU A 296 -25.53 -19.65 21.82
CA GLU A 296 -24.93 -20.34 20.64
C GLU A 296 -25.67 -20.12 19.33
N THR A 297 -26.77 -19.39 19.30
CA THR A 297 -27.61 -19.24 18.08
C THR A 297 -27.64 -17.83 17.49
N ASN A 298 -27.05 -16.81 18.10
CA ASN A 298 -27.12 -15.43 17.61
C ASN A 298 -25.80 -14.63 17.70
N VAL A 299 -24.69 -15.29 17.50
CA VAL A 299 -23.32 -14.71 17.58
C VAL A 299 -23.11 -13.55 16.61
N SER A 300 -23.93 -13.44 15.58
CA SER A 300 -23.72 -12.47 14.51
C SER A 300 -24.35 -11.09 14.70
N ALA A 301 -25.37 -10.97 15.54
CA ALA A 301 -26.13 -9.70 15.66
C ALA A 301 -25.67 -8.77 16.79
N GLN A 302 -25.02 -9.29 17.83
CA GLN A 302 -24.67 -8.51 19.02
C GLN A 302 -23.32 -7.80 18.95
N TYR A 303 -22.42 -8.26 18.09
CA TYR A 303 -21.07 -7.64 17.97
C TYR A 303 -21.04 -6.33 17.18
N ALA A 304 -22.05 -6.06 16.36
CA ALA A 304 -22.11 -4.83 15.57
C ALA A 304 -22.27 -3.55 16.44
N THR A 305 -22.69 -3.71 17.71
CA THR A 305 -22.91 -2.58 18.63
C THR A 305 -21.70 -2.23 19.50
N LEU A 306 -20.62 -3.00 19.46
CA LEU A 306 -19.55 -2.99 20.45
C LEU A 306 -18.19 -2.51 19.96
N ILE A 307 -18.01 -2.42 18.68
CA ILE A 307 -16.93 -1.61 18.20
C ILE A 307 -17.37 -0.18 18.51
N PRO A 308 -16.63 0.57 19.38
CA PRO A 308 -16.87 1.98 19.44
C PRO A 308 -16.92 2.41 18.00
N GLN A 309 -18.03 2.97 17.56
CA GLN A 309 -18.10 3.69 16.33
C GLN A 309 -17.03 4.79 16.49
N VAL A 310 -15.78 4.42 16.26
CA VAL A 310 -14.86 5.33 15.67
C VAL A 310 -15.58 5.61 14.36
N LYS A 311 -16.44 6.62 14.40
CA LYS A 311 -16.82 7.28 13.17
C LYS A 311 -15.51 7.40 12.43
N ALA A 312 -15.31 6.49 11.47
CA ALA A 312 -14.51 6.85 10.34
C ALA A 312 -15.20 8.13 9.87
N GLU A 313 -14.67 9.28 10.27
CA GLU A 313 -14.86 10.54 9.57
C GLU A 313 -14.18 10.41 8.21
N ALA A 314 -14.40 9.29 7.56
CA ALA A 314 -14.40 9.09 6.14
C ALA A 314 -15.83 9.29 5.63
N GLU A 315 -16.59 10.19 6.23
CA GLU A 315 -17.56 10.91 5.45
C GLU A 315 -16.76 11.78 4.49
N SER A 316 -16.60 11.20 3.30
CA SER A 316 -16.34 11.92 2.09
C SER A 316 -17.02 13.29 2.19
N LYS A 317 -16.29 14.32 2.51
CA LYS A 317 -16.61 15.62 1.93
C LYS A 317 -16.34 15.44 0.46
N ASP A 318 -17.41 15.10 -0.25
CA ASP A 318 -17.54 15.30 -1.68
C ASP A 318 -16.88 16.60 -2.05
N GLN A 319 -16.14 16.56 -3.14
CA GLN A 319 -15.36 17.58 -3.79
C GLN A 319 -13.89 17.66 -3.31
N MET A 320 -13.13 16.66 -3.72
CA MET A 320 -11.72 16.94 -4.00
C MET A 320 -11.65 17.91 -5.17
N PRO A 321 -11.05 19.10 -4.98
CA PRO A 321 -10.67 19.90 -6.12
C PRO A 321 -9.77 19.04 -7.01
N VAL A 322 -9.92 19.16 -8.34
CA VAL A 322 -9.08 18.48 -9.32
C VAL A 322 -7.62 18.65 -8.92
N SER A 323 -7.07 17.65 -8.23
CA SER A 323 -5.72 17.70 -7.69
C SER A 323 -4.76 17.41 -8.83
N ILE A 324 -3.86 18.35 -9.07
CA ILE A 324 -2.72 18.15 -9.97
C ILE A 324 -1.76 17.22 -9.28
N MET A 325 -1.60 15.99 -9.80
CA MET A 325 -0.52 15.12 -9.39
C MET A 325 0.76 15.53 -10.09
N LEU A 326 1.69 16.10 -9.36
CA LEU A 326 3.07 16.32 -9.79
C LEU A 326 3.92 15.11 -9.38
N PHE A 327 4.45 14.40 -10.37
CA PHE A 327 5.43 13.36 -10.13
C PHE A 327 6.80 13.84 -10.58
N ALA A 328 7.81 13.73 -9.71
CA ALA A 328 9.19 13.97 -10.07
C ALA A 328 9.84 12.64 -10.49
N ALA A 329 10.29 12.55 -11.74
CA ALA A 329 11.02 11.41 -12.23
C ALA A 329 12.52 11.74 -12.23
N ALA A 330 13.33 10.90 -11.59
CA ALA A 330 14.79 11.05 -11.56
C ALA A 330 15.36 10.53 -12.88
N MET A 331 15.79 11.45 -13.74
CA MET A 331 16.62 11.11 -14.90
C MET A 331 18.02 11.67 -14.67
N LEU A 332 18.99 10.79 -14.43
CA LEU A 332 20.39 11.14 -14.47
C LEU A 332 20.90 11.02 -15.91
N GLY A 333 21.34 12.15 -16.45
CA GLY A 333 22.16 12.42 -17.60
C GLY A 333 22.40 11.29 -18.63
N GLY A 334 21.44 11.05 -19.45
CA GLY A 334 21.53 10.33 -20.72
C GLY A 334 20.32 10.73 -21.55
N ALA A 335 20.51 11.05 -22.79
CA ALA A 335 19.43 11.36 -23.73
C ALA A 335 18.55 10.12 -23.95
N GLY A 336 17.67 9.83 -22.98
CA GLY A 336 16.70 8.76 -23.09
C GLY A 336 15.34 9.34 -23.44
N LEU A 337 14.78 8.96 -24.55
CA LEU A 337 13.42 9.26 -24.96
C LEU A 337 12.44 8.43 -24.12
N MET A 338 11.57 9.10 -23.36
CA MET A 338 10.43 8.45 -22.74
C MET A 338 9.43 8.02 -23.81
N ARG A 339 9.20 6.71 -23.95
CA ARG A 339 8.17 6.18 -24.84
C ARG A 339 6.93 5.82 -24.02
N TRP A 340 5.83 6.42 -24.36
CA TRP A 340 4.53 6.20 -23.76
C TRP A 340 3.73 5.14 -24.50
N LYS A 341 3.23 4.12 -23.81
CA LYS A 341 2.14 3.29 -24.32
C LYS A 341 0.92 3.47 -23.45
N GLY A 342 -0.11 4.08 -24.01
CA GLY A 342 -1.45 3.99 -23.44
C GLY A 342 -1.97 2.57 -23.60
N LEU A 343 -2.42 1.96 -22.54
CA LEU A 343 -3.27 0.77 -22.63
C LEU A 343 -4.65 1.20 -23.14
N ILE A 344 -5.02 0.68 -24.30
CA ILE A 344 -6.38 0.77 -24.84
C ILE A 344 -7.22 -0.33 -24.19
#